data_aa2c8cb6f709ba7013bf6c4f3fdf994d
#
_entry.id   aa2c8cb6f709ba7013bf6c4f3fdf994d
#
_cell.length_a   1.000
_cell.length_b   1.000
_cell.length_c   1.000
_cell.angle_alpha   90.00
_cell.angle_beta   90.00
_cell.angle_gamma   90.00
#
_symmetry.space_group_name_H-M   'P 1'
#
loop_
_entity.id
_entity.type
_entity.pdbx_description
1 polymer ?
#
loop_
_entity_poly.entity_id
_entity_poly.type
_entity_poly.pdbx_seq_one_letter_code
_entity_poly.pdbx_strand_id
1 'polypeptide(L)'
;MKNLEHVCYNTRFSHIYVERRIRNHPRTEQILLRFPQAQIVEIEHYKDVFNRHGQDCVRQHQAQALILAEKTDHFFYEGAPVCQDFGNTNFYYCSTMMNCIYDCSYCYLKGMYPSGHMVLFVNIEDYLEELDHILKTQNMYVCISYDADLLAMEAVTGYVRLWSAYAAKHENLKLEIRTKCAGHAMWDLPCLSNVIYAFTLSPQKMIAVSYTHLTLPTNP
;
A
#
# COMPACT_ATOMS: atom_id res chain seq x y z
N MET A 1 -9.69 6.27 21.31
CA MET A 1 -8.82 6.67 20.19
C MET A 1 -7.41 6.34 20.61
N LYS A 2 -6.84 5.21 20.14
CA LYS A 2 -5.41 4.92 20.37
C LYS A 2 -4.61 5.94 19.57
N ASN A 3 -3.70 6.64 20.25
CA ASN A 3 -2.86 7.67 19.67
C ASN A 3 -2.14 7.17 18.42
N LEU A 4 -2.26 7.88 17.32
CA LEU A 4 -1.49 7.65 16.09
C LEU A 4 0.03 7.85 16.29
N GLU A 5 0.45 8.28 17.47
CA GLU A 5 1.84 8.54 17.85
C GLU A 5 2.75 7.30 17.85
N HIS A 6 2.17 6.09 17.84
CA HIS A 6 2.91 4.82 17.77
C HIS A 6 2.92 4.17 16.39
N VAL A 7 2.41 4.86 15.38
CA VAL A 7 2.52 4.41 14.00
C VAL A 7 3.87 4.81 13.47
N CYS A 8 4.56 3.94 12.75
CA CYS A 8 5.88 4.18 12.14
C CYS A 8 5.95 5.46 11.30
N TYR A 9 4.81 6.07 11.01
CA TYR A 9 4.72 7.28 10.22
C TYR A 9 3.51 8.10 10.64
N ASN A 10 3.77 9.30 11.17
CA ASN A 10 2.72 10.26 11.51
C ASN A 10 2.42 11.12 10.27
N THR A 11 1.57 10.60 9.40
CA THR A 11 1.19 11.32 8.18
C THR A 11 0.05 12.27 8.45
N ARG A 12 0.29 13.54 8.24
CA ARG A 12 -0.76 14.56 8.20
C ARG A 12 -0.96 14.96 6.76
N PHE A 13 -1.96 14.39 6.12
CA PHE A 13 -2.37 14.87 4.80
C PHE A 13 -3.03 16.23 4.92
N SER A 14 -2.50 17.24 4.21
CA SER A 14 -3.15 18.56 4.14
C SER A 14 -4.39 18.51 3.25
N HIS A 15 -4.36 17.68 2.21
CA HIS A 15 -5.45 17.50 1.26
C HIS A 15 -5.72 16.01 1.06
N ILE A 16 -7.00 15.67 0.96
CA ILE A 16 -7.46 14.34 0.54
C ILE A 16 -8.40 14.54 -0.64
N TYR A 17 -7.97 14.04 -1.80
CA TYR A 17 -8.80 14.00 -3.01
C TYR A 17 -9.68 12.75 -2.96
N VAL A 18 -10.95 12.90 -3.31
CA VAL A 18 -11.94 11.80 -3.25
C VAL A 18 -12.70 11.75 -4.56
N GLU A 19 -12.64 10.63 -5.26
CA GLU A 19 -13.50 10.41 -6.43
C GLU A 19 -14.97 10.49 -6.01
N ARG A 20 -15.77 11.24 -6.76
CA ARG A 20 -17.18 11.49 -6.43
C ARG A 20 -17.98 10.21 -6.24
N ARG A 21 -17.72 9.19 -7.07
CA ARG A 21 -18.43 7.91 -7.04
C ARG A 21 -18.24 7.12 -5.75
N ILE A 22 -17.12 7.32 -5.03
CA ILE A 22 -16.84 6.63 -3.77
C ILE A 22 -16.98 7.54 -2.55
N ARG A 23 -17.55 8.73 -2.70
CA ARG A 23 -17.67 9.70 -1.61
C ARG A 23 -18.42 9.14 -0.39
N ASN A 24 -19.44 8.33 -0.63
CA ASN A 24 -20.27 7.70 0.39
C ASN A 24 -19.89 6.23 0.66
N HIS A 25 -18.74 5.77 0.16
CA HIS A 25 -18.26 4.44 0.45
C HIS A 25 -17.86 4.33 1.93
N PRO A 26 -18.27 3.28 2.68
CA PRO A 26 -18.02 3.19 4.13
C PRO A 26 -16.54 3.32 4.50
N ARG A 27 -15.65 2.75 3.70
CA ARG A 27 -14.20 2.85 3.92
C ARG A 27 -13.66 4.26 3.67
N THR A 28 -14.22 4.98 2.69
CA THR A 28 -13.90 6.40 2.47
C THR A 28 -14.22 7.20 3.72
N GLU A 29 -15.41 7.06 4.26
CA GLU A 29 -15.83 7.76 5.47
C GLU A 29 -14.95 7.44 6.68
N GLN A 30 -14.62 6.16 6.88
CA GLN A 30 -13.71 5.72 7.95
C GLN A 30 -12.32 6.33 7.83
N ILE A 31 -11.78 6.43 6.61
CA ILE A 31 -10.47 7.04 6.37
C ILE A 31 -10.54 8.55 6.64
N LEU A 32 -11.54 9.24 6.13
CA LEU A 32 -11.70 10.69 6.33
C LEU A 32 -11.82 11.07 7.80
N LEU A 33 -12.49 10.25 8.61
CA LEU A 33 -12.59 10.47 10.06
C LEU A 33 -11.24 10.44 10.79
N ARG A 34 -10.21 9.81 10.19
CA ARG A 34 -8.84 9.78 10.74
C ARG A 34 -8.07 11.07 10.48
N PHE A 35 -8.50 11.86 9.51
CA PHE A 35 -7.83 13.09 9.06
C PHE A 35 -8.77 14.31 9.14
N PRO A 36 -9.28 14.67 10.33
CA PRO A 36 -10.28 15.72 10.47
C PRO A 36 -9.77 17.12 10.08
N GLN A 37 -8.45 17.29 9.97
CA GLN A 37 -7.81 18.55 9.58
C GLN A 37 -7.51 18.64 8.07
N ALA A 38 -7.70 17.54 7.33
CA ALA A 38 -7.43 17.53 5.90
C ALA A 38 -8.53 18.26 5.13
N GLN A 39 -8.13 19.07 4.15
CA GLN A 39 -9.07 19.63 3.18
C GLN A 39 -9.50 18.53 2.20
N ILE A 40 -10.80 18.28 2.13
CA ILE A 40 -11.36 17.29 1.21
C ILE A 40 -11.69 17.97 -0.11
N VAL A 41 -11.19 17.39 -1.21
CA VAL A 41 -11.40 17.87 -2.58
C VAL A 41 -12.06 16.77 -3.39
N GLU A 42 -13.27 16.99 -3.87
CA GLU A 42 -13.92 16.04 -4.78
C GLU A 42 -13.32 16.13 -6.19
N ILE A 43 -13.10 14.97 -6.82
CA ILE A 43 -12.59 14.83 -8.17
C ILE A 43 -13.42 13.83 -8.96
N GLU A 44 -13.39 13.90 -10.29
CA GLU A 44 -14.08 12.92 -11.13
C GLU A 44 -13.30 11.61 -11.23
N HIS A 45 -11.99 11.69 -11.45
CA HIS A 45 -11.14 10.51 -11.56
C HIS A 45 -9.76 10.77 -10.93
N TYR A 46 -9.18 9.78 -10.26
CA TYR A 46 -7.86 9.92 -9.59
C TYR A 46 -6.75 10.36 -10.54
N LYS A 47 -6.82 9.97 -11.83
CA LYS A 47 -5.83 10.34 -12.84
C LYS A 47 -5.82 11.84 -13.13
N ASP A 48 -6.90 12.59 -12.85
CA ASP A 48 -6.97 14.04 -13.05
C ASP A 48 -5.97 14.78 -12.14
N VAL A 49 -5.62 14.17 -11.01
CA VAL A 49 -4.62 14.67 -10.07
C VAL A 49 -3.31 13.90 -10.23
N PHE A 50 -3.36 12.56 -10.23
CA PHE A 50 -2.19 11.71 -10.18
C PHE A 50 -1.37 11.73 -11.48
N ASN A 51 -2.03 11.78 -12.65
CA ASN A 51 -1.37 11.75 -13.97
C ASN A 51 -1.24 13.15 -14.60
N ARG A 52 -1.42 14.21 -13.84
CA ARG A 52 -1.32 15.56 -14.35
C ARG A 52 0.09 15.86 -14.87
N HIS A 53 0.20 16.48 -16.02
CA HIS A 53 1.49 16.87 -16.59
C HIS A 53 2.19 17.99 -15.79
N GLY A 54 3.53 18.00 -15.82
CA GLY A 54 4.34 19.08 -15.25
C GLY A 54 4.35 19.13 -13.72
N GLN A 55 4.12 17.99 -13.06
CA GLN A 55 4.17 17.91 -11.60
C GLN A 55 5.61 17.93 -11.08
N ASP A 56 5.82 18.58 -9.95
CA ASP A 56 7.05 18.51 -9.18
C ASP A 56 6.94 17.39 -8.13
N CYS A 57 7.30 16.18 -8.56
CA CYS A 57 7.21 14.99 -7.71
C CYS A 57 8.06 15.10 -6.42
N VAL A 58 9.22 15.78 -6.50
CA VAL A 58 10.10 15.97 -5.34
C VAL A 58 9.39 16.81 -4.28
N ARG A 59 8.80 17.92 -4.70
CA ARG A 59 8.03 18.78 -3.80
C ARG A 59 6.78 18.11 -3.26
N GLN A 60 6.13 17.30 -4.08
CA GLN A 60 4.96 16.53 -3.66
C GLN A 60 5.31 15.47 -2.63
N HIS A 61 6.47 14.81 -2.72
CA HIS A 61 6.93 13.87 -1.69
C HIS A 61 7.13 14.54 -0.32
N GLN A 62 7.49 15.82 -0.29
CA GLN A 62 7.61 16.58 0.95
C GLN A 62 6.26 16.95 1.58
N ALA A 63 5.20 16.97 0.79
CA ALA A 63 3.83 17.30 1.21
C ALA A 63 2.82 16.43 0.44
N GLN A 64 2.89 15.12 0.67
CA GLN A 64 2.02 14.16 -0.01
C GLN A 64 0.56 14.41 0.31
N ALA A 65 -0.29 14.30 -0.71
CA ALA A 65 -1.73 14.18 -0.56
C ALA A 65 -2.14 12.72 -0.73
N LEU A 66 -3.28 12.36 -0.14
CA LEU A 66 -3.93 11.08 -0.34
C LEU A 66 -5.06 11.24 -1.37
N ILE A 67 -5.14 10.31 -2.31
CA ILE A 67 -6.21 10.25 -3.31
C ILE A 67 -6.99 8.97 -3.06
N LEU A 68 -8.26 9.09 -2.69
CA LEU A 68 -9.16 7.96 -2.53
C LEU A 68 -9.88 7.72 -3.86
N ALA A 69 -9.81 6.48 -4.34
CA ALA A 69 -10.30 6.11 -5.66
C ALA A 69 -10.95 4.72 -5.65
N GLU A 70 -11.61 4.37 -6.75
CA GLU A 70 -12.12 3.04 -7.03
C GLU A 70 -11.32 2.41 -8.16
N LYS A 71 -10.90 1.17 -7.97
CA LYS A 71 -10.32 0.33 -9.02
C LYS A 71 -11.45 -0.36 -9.78
N THR A 72 -11.49 -0.23 -11.09
CA THR A 72 -12.60 -0.76 -11.90
C THR A 72 -12.23 -1.97 -12.76
N ASP A 73 -10.92 -2.18 -12.98
CA ASP A 73 -10.42 -3.23 -13.88
C ASP A 73 -8.99 -3.64 -13.49
N HIS A 74 -8.54 -4.78 -14.01
CA HIS A 74 -7.18 -5.27 -13.84
C HIS A 74 -6.70 -5.27 -12.38
N PHE A 75 -7.37 -6.06 -11.53
CA PHE A 75 -7.04 -6.15 -10.11
C PHE A 75 -5.69 -6.85 -9.87
N PHE A 76 -5.36 -7.85 -10.69
CA PHE A 76 -4.12 -8.61 -10.59
C PHE A 76 -3.31 -8.52 -11.88
N TYR A 77 -2.01 -8.41 -11.73
CA TYR A 77 -1.04 -8.33 -12.81
C TYR A 77 -0.04 -9.47 -12.68
N GLU A 78 0.31 -10.10 -13.77
CA GLU A 78 1.35 -11.12 -13.79
C GLU A 78 2.70 -10.51 -13.40
N GLY A 79 3.44 -11.17 -12.50
CA GLY A 79 4.74 -10.72 -12.06
C GLY A 79 5.76 -10.80 -13.18
N ALA A 80 6.61 -9.78 -13.30
CA ALA A 80 7.66 -9.79 -14.32
C ALA A 80 8.63 -10.97 -14.09
N PRO A 81 9.15 -11.62 -15.16
CA PRO A 81 10.06 -12.76 -15.05
C PRO A 81 11.34 -12.49 -14.25
N VAL A 82 11.73 -11.22 -14.13
CA VAL A 82 12.89 -10.79 -13.34
C VAL A 82 12.61 -10.67 -11.83
N CYS A 83 11.35 -10.72 -11.43
CA CYS A 83 10.97 -10.66 -10.02
C CYS A 83 11.19 -12.02 -9.36
N GLN A 84 11.66 -11.98 -8.11
CA GLN A 84 11.78 -13.19 -7.31
C GLN A 84 10.40 -13.72 -6.95
N ASP A 85 10.12 -14.94 -7.33
CA ASP A 85 8.91 -15.69 -7.02
C ASP A 85 9.12 -16.71 -5.87
N PHE A 86 10.37 -16.84 -5.40
CA PHE A 86 10.78 -17.78 -4.35
C PHE A 86 10.38 -19.24 -4.65
N GLY A 87 10.37 -19.62 -5.94
CA GLY A 87 9.97 -20.95 -6.40
C GLY A 87 8.48 -21.22 -6.37
N ASN A 88 7.65 -20.18 -6.24
CA ASN A 88 6.21 -20.32 -6.37
C ASN A 88 5.77 -20.14 -7.81
N THR A 89 4.77 -20.90 -8.19
CA THR A 89 4.08 -20.75 -9.50
C THR A 89 3.02 -19.68 -9.43
N ASN A 90 2.63 -19.15 -10.61
CA ASN A 90 1.57 -18.15 -10.72
C ASN A 90 1.81 -16.93 -9.83
N PHE A 91 2.97 -16.29 -10.01
CA PHE A 91 3.29 -15.05 -9.32
C PHE A 91 2.54 -13.88 -9.93
N TYR A 92 1.77 -13.23 -9.09
CA TYR A 92 1.02 -12.01 -9.42
C TYR A 92 1.27 -10.91 -8.40
N TYR A 93 0.96 -9.68 -8.77
CA TYR A 93 0.87 -8.58 -7.83
C TYR A 93 -0.45 -7.82 -8.00
N CYS A 94 -0.86 -7.12 -6.97
CA CYS A 94 -1.99 -6.20 -7.03
C CYS A 94 -1.61 -4.85 -6.43
N SER A 95 -2.26 -3.81 -6.93
CA SER A 95 -2.04 -2.43 -6.48
C SER A 95 -3.31 -1.92 -5.79
N THR A 96 -3.48 -2.28 -4.51
CA THR A 96 -4.53 -1.68 -3.67
C THR A 96 -4.16 -0.26 -3.24
N MET A 97 -2.88 0.08 -3.35
CA MET A 97 -2.34 1.42 -3.17
C MET A 97 -1.23 1.66 -4.19
N MET A 98 -1.16 2.86 -4.76
CA MET A 98 -0.11 3.28 -5.68
C MET A 98 0.72 4.37 -5.02
N ASN A 99 2.03 4.31 -5.25
CA ASN A 99 3.06 5.15 -4.65
C ASN A 99 3.23 4.90 -3.15
N CYS A 100 4.36 5.31 -2.60
CA CYS A 100 4.77 4.96 -1.26
C CYS A 100 4.85 6.20 -0.37
N ILE A 101 4.54 6.02 0.91
CA ILE A 101 4.68 7.06 1.93
C ILE A 101 6.14 7.40 2.21
N TYR A 102 7.03 6.44 1.96
CA TYR A 102 8.46 6.63 2.13
C TYR A 102 9.09 7.30 0.91
N ASP A 103 10.11 8.13 1.15
CA ASP A 103 10.84 8.86 0.13
C ASP A 103 12.28 8.34 -0.05
N CYS A 104 12.44 7.02 -0.21
CA CYS A 104 13.76 6.42 -0.39
C CYS A 104 14.42 6.93 -1.68
N SER A 105 15.69 7.37 -1.60
CA SER A 105 16.39 7.99 -2.73
C SER A 105 16.57 7.06 -3.94
N TYR A 106 16.67 5.77 -3.71
CA TYR A 106 16.86 4.71 -4.72
C TYR A 106 15.55 4.05 -5.19
N CYS A 107 14.38 4.56 -4.77
CA CYS A 107 13.11 3.92 -5.06
C CYS A 107 12.72 4.06 -6.53
N TYR A 108 12.46 2.93 -7.20
CA TYR A 108 12.03 2.90 -8.59
C TYR A 108 10.66 3.57 -8.82
N LEU A 109 9.81 3.64 -7.79
CA LEU A 109 8.50 4.29 -7.89
C LEU A 109 8.61 5.77 -8.24
N LYS A 110 9.71 6.44 -7.86
CA LYS A 110 9.97 7.84 -8.22
C LYS A 110 10.14 8.06 -9.73
N GLY A 111 10.56 7.02 -10.46
CA GLY A 111 10.64 7.07 -11.92
C GLY A 111 9.44 6.45 -12.62
N MET A 112 8.64 5.68 -11.90
CA MET A 112 7.48 4.98 -12.43
C MET A 112 6.23 5.86 -12.45
N TYR A 113 6.02 6.65 -11.40
CA TYR A 113 4.84 7.48 -11.26
C TYR A 113 5.12 8.95 -11.56
N PRO A 114 4.19 9.64 -12.26
CA PRO A 114 4.32 11.07 -12.57
C PRO A 114 3.98 11.98 -11.40
N SER A 115 3.61 11.42 -10.24
CA SER A 115 3.18 12.14 -9.04
C SER A 115 3.89 11.62 -7.79
N GLY A 116 4.14 12.52 -6.83
CA GLY A 116 4.56 12.15 -5.48
C GLY A 116 3.39 11.85 -4.54
N HIS A 117 2.15 12.07 -4.97
CA HIS A 117 0.95 11.75 -4.18
C HIS A 117 0.67 10.25 -4.14
N MET A 118 -0.11 9.81 -3.16
CA MET A 118 -0.52 8.41 -3.05
C MET A 118 -1.96 8.21 -3.49
N VAL A 119 -2.24 7.08 -4.15
CA VAL A 119 -3.60 6.63 -4.47
C VAL A 119 -3.92 5.43 -3.60
N LEU A 120 -5.10 5.43 -2.99
CA LEU A 120 -5.64 4.30 -2.23
C LEU A 120 -6.98 3.90 -2.85
N PHE A 121 -7.07 2.67 -3.32
CA PHE A 121 -8.32 2.10 -3.81
C PHE A 121 -9.13 1.55 -2.65
N VAL A 122 -10.35 2.07 -2.47
CA VAL A 122 -11.18 1.75 -1.30
C VAL A 122 -12.00 0.48 -1.45
N ASN A 123 -12.21 0.01 -2.67
CA ASN A 123 -13.04 -1.15 -3.01
C ASN A 123 -12.24 -2.47 -2.99
N ILE A 124 -11.60 -2.79 -1.86
CA ILE A 124 -10.79 -3.99 -1.73
C ILE A 124 -11.62 -5.28 -1.89
N GLU A 125 -12.89 -5.22 -1.62
CA GLU A 125 -13.84 -6.32 -1.77
C GLU A 125 -13.85 -6.87 -3.19
N ASP A 126 -13.76 -5.99 -4.19
CA ASP A 126 -13.74 -6.38 -5.61
C ASP A 126 -12.47 -7.19 -5.97
N TYR A 127 -11.33 -6.86 -5.32
CA TYR A 127 -10.10 -7.66 -5.46
C TYR A 127 -10.28 -9.07 -4.89
N LEU A 128 -10.96 -9.19 -3.76
CA LEU A 128 -11.19 -10.49 -3.12
C LEU A 128 -12.18 -11.33 -3.93
N GLU A 129 -13.21 -10.71 -4.50
CA GLU A 129 -14.18 -11.37 -5.37
C GLU A 129 -13.51 -11.91 -6.65
N GLU A 130 -12.67 -11.10 -7.29
CA GLU A 130 -11.90 -11.55 -8.46
C GLU A 130 -10.96 -12.70 -8.09
N LEU A 131 -10.31 -12.62 -6.92
CA LEU A 131 -9.42 -13.67 -6.44
C LEU A 131 -10.18 -14.97 -6.15
N ASP A 132 -11.40 -14.89 -5.61
CA ASP A 132 -12.28 -16.06 -5.42
C ASP A 132 -12.55 -16.79 -6.73
N HIS A 133 -12.67 -16.05 -7.84
CA HIS A 133 -12.83 -16.66 -9.17
C HIS A 133 -11.54 -17.35 -9.64
N ILE A 134 -10.40 -16.70 -9.48
CA ILE A 134 -9.11 -17.25 -9.94
C ILE A 134 -8.72 -18.49 -9.12
N LEU A 135 -8.90 -18.45 -7.81
CA LEU A 135 -8.53 -19.54 -6.89
C LEU A 135 -9.33 -20.83 -7.10
N LYS A 136 -10.46 -20.79 -7.83
CA LYS A 136 -11.19 -22.00 -8.21
C LYS A 136 -10.42 -22.88 -9.20
N THR A 137 -9.49 -22.29 -9.96
CA THR A 137 -8.81 -22.96 -11.07
C THR A 137 -7.32 -23.12 -10.87
N GLN A 138 -6.70 -22.29 -10.02
CA GLN A 138 -5.24 -22.30 -9.82
C GLN A 138 -4.83 -21.80 -8.44
N ASN A 139 -3.64 -22.21 -8.02
CA ASN A 139 -2.99 -21.61 -6.85
C ASN A 139 -2.40 -20.26 -7.26
N MET A 140 -2.33 -19.33 -6.30
CA MET A 140 -1.77 -18.00 -6.53
C MET A 140 -0.70 -17.66 -5.49
N TYR A 141 0.37 -17.02 -5.95
CA TYR A 141 1.32 -16.29 -5.12
C TYR A 141 1.21 -14.81 -5.44
N VAL A 142 0.72 -14.02 -4.49
CA VAL A 142 0.36 -12.61 -4.73
C VAL A 142 1.15 -11.67 -3.83
N CYS A 143 1.92 -10.76 -4.45
CA CYS A 143 2.51 -9.62 -3.74
C CYS A 143 1.49 -8.48 -3.64
N ILE A 144 1.00 -8.20 -2.44
CA ILE A 144 -0.02 -7.16 -2.21
C ILE A 144 0.55 -5.77 -1.91
N SER A 145 1.87 -5.66 -1.81
CA SER A 145 2.59 -4.41 -1.50
C SER A 145 3.67 -4.09 -2.54
N TYR A 146 3.37 -4.35 -3.82
CA TYR A 146 4.33 -4.17 -4.91
C TYR A 146 4.60 -2.69 -5.20
N ASP A 147 3.55 -1.88 -5.26
CA ASP A 147 3.58 -0.47 -5.63
C ASP A 147 3.55 0.50 -4.43
N ALA A 148 3.65 -0.04 -3.22
CA ALA A 148 3.56 0.73 -1.99
C ALA A 148 4.14 -0.04 -0.80
N ASP A 149 4.33 0.63 0.33
CA ASP A 149 4.52 -0.05 1.61
C ASP A 149 3.17 -0.11 2.34
N LEU A 150 2.43 -1.19 2.11
CA LEU A 150 1.07 -1.33 2.62
C LEU A 150 1.04 -1.42 4.15
N LEU A 151 2.07 -2.05 4.75
CA LEU A 151 2.18 -2.16 6.20
C LEU A 151 2.41 -0.79 6.88
N ALA A 152 3.11 0.13 6.23
CA ALA A 152 3.29 1.49 6.72
C ALA A 152 1.96 2.26 6.80
N MET A 153 0.97 1.86 6.00
CA MET A 153 -0.36 2.46 5.96
C MET A 153 -1.42 1.63 6.70
N GLU A 154 -1.04 0.55 7.38
CA GLU A 154 -1.96 -0.39 8.03
C GLU A 154 -2.89 0.29 9.04
N ALA A 155 -2.37 1.25 9.82
CA ALA A 155 -3.19 1.99 10.77
C ALA A 155 -4.33 2.79 10.11
N VAL A 156 -4.17 3.15 8.84
CA VAL A 156 -5.18 3.89 8.07
C VAL A 156 -6.11 2.93 7.33
N THR A 157 -5.53 1.91 6.69
CA THR A 157 -6.23 1.06 5.73
C THR A 157 -6.79 -0.22 6.33
N GLY A 158 -6.07 -0.84 7.28
CA GLY A 158 -6.39 -2.19 7.78
C GLY A 158 -6.22 -3.29 6.72
N TYR A 159 -5.56 -3.00 5.59
CA TYR A 159 -5.53 -3.89 4.43
C TYR A 159 -4.68 -5.13 4.65
N VAL A 160 -3.56 -5.02 5.37
CA VAL A 160 -2.72 -6.19 5.67
C VAL A 160 -3.50 -7.19 6.52
N ARG A 161 -4.27 -6.73 7.52
CA ARG A 161 -5.13 -7.59 8.34
C ARG A 161 -6.24 -8.23 7.51
N LEU A 162 -6.86 -7.46 6.64
CA LEU A 162 -7.95 -7.93 5.79
C LEU A 162 -7.44 -9.00 4.82
N TRP A 163 -6.31 -8.76 4.13
CA TRP A 163 -5.68 -9.73 3.26
C TRP A 163 -5.23 -10.99 4.02
N SER A 164 -4.64 -10.84 5.21
CA SER A 164 -4.23 -11.97 6.04
C SER A 164 -5.43 -12.81 6.49
N ALA A 165 -6.52 -12.16 6.89
CA ALA A 165 -7.76 -12.85 7.27
C ALA A 165 -8.41 -13.58 6.10
N TYR A 166 -8.27 -13.04 4.88
CA TYR A 166 -8.71 -13.71 3.67
C TYR A 166 -7.81 -14.92 3.36
N ALA A 167 -6.50 -14.76 3.39
CA ALA A 167 -5.54 -15.84 3.14
C ALA A 167 -5.69 -17.01 4.14
N ALA A 168 -6.08 -16.73 5.38
CA ALA A 168 -6.33 -17.78 6.39
C ALA A 168 -7.44 -18.76 5.98
N LYS A 169 -8.29 -18.39 5.03
CA LYS A 169 -9.40 -19.22 4.53
C LYS A 169 -9.07 -19.94 3.21
N HIS A 170 -7.91 -19.66 2.61
CA HIS A 170 -7.54 -20.12 1.27
C HIS A 170 -6.13 -20.74 1.26
N GLU A 171 -6.05 -22.07 1.37
CA GLU A 171 -4.77 -22.79 1.40
C GLU A 171 -3.99 -22.69 0.07
N ASN A 172 -4.70 -22.47 -1.03
CA ASN A 172 -4.14 -22.29 -2.37
C ASN A 172 -3.72 -20.83 -2.70
N LEU A 173 -3.76 -19.94 -1.70
CA LEU A 173 -3.26 -18.57 -1.78
C LEU A 173 -2.04 -18.40 -0.89
N LYS A 174 -0.95 -17.88 -1.45
CA LYS A 174 0.17 -17.33 -0.68
C LYS A 174 0.23 -15.83 -0.89
N LEU A 175 0.40 -15.09 0.19
CA LEU A 175 0.57 -13.64 0.15
C LEU A 175 2.00 -13.24 0.47
N GLU A 176 2.51 -12.23 -0.24
CA GLU A 176 3.75 -11.56 0.07
C GLU A 176 3.50 -10.10 0.41
N ILE A 177 4.04 -9.67 1.54
CA ILE A 177 3.98 -8.29 2.03
C ILE A 177 5.40 -7.78 2.15
N ARG A 178 5.84 -6.99 1.16
CA ARG A 178 7.15 -6.33 1.17
C ARG A 178 7.06 -5.04 1.96
N THR A 179 7.97 -4.85 2.89
CA THR A 179 7.90 -3.66 3.77
C THR A 179 9.27 -3.21 4.26
N LYS A 180 9.36 -1.92 4.56
CA LYS A 180 10.41 -1.30 5.37
C LYS A 180 9.88 -0.87 6.74
N CYS A 181 8.58 -1.04 6.97
CA CYS A 181 7.93 -0.68 8.23
C CYS A 181 8.17 -1.77 9.27
N ALA A 182 8.62 -1.37 10.45
CA ALA A 182 8.79 -2.24 11.61
C ALA A 182 7.99 -1.73 12.83
N GLY A 183 6.82 -1.14 12.58
CA GLY A 183 5.98 -0.55 13.62
C GLY A 183 5.19 -1.56 14.43
N HIS A 184 4.63 -1.08 15.55
CA HIS A 184 3.84 -1.90 16.48
C HIS A 184 2.63 -2.58 15.84
N ALA A 185 2.05 -2.00 14.78
CA ALA A 185 0.94 -2.62 14.05
C ALA A 185 1.27 -4.01 13.50
N MET A 186 2.55 -4.30 13.27
CA MET A 186 3.02 -5.60 12.78
C MET A 186 2.93 -6.71 13.84
N TRP A 187 3.18 -6.39 15.11
CA TRP A 187 3.24 -7.39 16.19
C TRP A 187 1.88 -8.03 16.50
N ASP A 188 0.81 -7.33 16.15
CA ASP A 188 -0.56 -7.81 16.33
C ASP A 188 -1.11 -8.53 15.08
N LEU A 189 -0.29 -8.73 14.04
CA LEU A 189 -0.71 -9.43 12.83
C LEU A 189 -0.64 -10.95 13.02
N PRO A 190 -1.57 -11.71 12.43
CA PRO A 190 -1.55 -13.16 12.54
C PRO A 190 -0.32 -13.74 11.83
N CYS A 191 0.38 -14.66 12.49
CA CYS A 191 1.44 -15.45 11.88
C CYS A 191 0.81 -16.66 11.17
N LEU A 192 0.72 -16.61 9.85
CA LEU A 192 0.13 -17.63 9.00
C LEU A 192 1.19 -18.24 8.10
N SER A 193 1.13 -19.55 7.85
CA SER A 193 2.09 -20.29 7.04
C SER A 193 2.09 -19.87 5.56
N ASN A 194 0.99 -19.26 5.09
CA ASN A 194 0.81 -18.79 3.73
C ASN A 194 0.87 -17.26 3.60
N VAL A 195 1.33 -16.54 4.63
CA VAL A 195 1.59 -15.09 4.58
C VAL A 195 3.05 -14.82 4.87
N ILE A 196 3.76 -14.24 3.91
CA ILE A 196 5.19 -13.95 3.95
C ILE A 196 5.40 -12.45 4.18
N TYR A 197 6.03 -12.10 5.28
CA TYR A 197 6.50 -10.72 5.54
C TYR A 197 7.94 -10.58 5.06
N ALA A 198 8.13 -9.89 3.94
CA ALA A 198 9.44 -9.70 3.30
C ALA A 198 10.02 -8.33 3.66
N PHE A 199 10.94 -8.31 4.62
CA PHE A 199 11.59 -7.07 5.06
C PHE A 199 12.70 -6.65 4.11
N THR A 200 12.63 -5.42 3.61
CA THR A 200 13.72 -4.82 2.86
C THR A 200 14.72 -4.20 3.83
N LEU A 201 15.86 -4.84 3.98
CA LEU A 201 16.96 -4.40 4.84
C LEU A 201 18.11 -3.86 4.00
N SER A 202 18.68 -2.74 4.41
CA SER A 202 19.88 -2.16 3.78
C SER A 202 21.03 -2.12 4.77
N PRO A 203 22.29 -2.36 4.33
CA PRO A 203 23.47 -2.19 5.19
C PRO A 203 23.55 -0.78 5.75
N GLN A 204 24.04 -0.63 7.00
CA GLN A 204 24.13 0.66 7.69
C GLN A 204 24.88 1.73 6.87
N LYS A 205 25.91 1.35 6.15
CA LYS A 205 26.66 2.27 5.28
C LYS A 205 25.79 2.84 4.15
N MET A 206 24.88 2.03 3.61
CA MET A 206 23.96 2.47 2.55
C MET A 206 22.87 3.38 3.14
N ILE A 207 22.41 3.10 4.34
CA ILE A 207 21.43 3.94 5.05
C ILE A 207 22.01 5.33 5.30
N ALA A 208 23.27 5.42 5.70
CA ALA A 208 23.96 6.68 5.98
C ALA A 208 24.18 7.57 4.74
N VAL A 209 24.32 6.95 3.54
CA VAL A 209 24.56 7.68 2.27
C VAL A 209 23.28 7.90 1.49
N SER A 210 22.33 6.96 1.58
CA SER A 210 21.06 7.00 0.88
C SER A 210 19.95 7.20 1.88
N TYR A 211 19.11 8.20 1.67
CA TYR A 211 17.93 8.41 2.50
C TYR A 211 17.01 7.19 2.37
N THR A 212 17.04 6.35 3.41
CA THR A 212 16.23 5.13 3.50
C THR A 212 15.43 5.24 4.79
N HIS A 213 14.12 5.21 4.70
CA HIS A 213 13.29 5.02 5.89
C HIS A 213 13.40 3.55 6.33
N LEU A 214 14.21 3.31 7.32
CA LEU A 214 14.28 2.04 8.02
C LEU A 214 14.00 2.32 9.49
N THR A 215 12.82 1.99 9.91
CA THR A 215 12.44 2.03 11.32
C THR A 215 12.48 0.61 11.88
N LEU A 216 13.66 0.04 12.01
CA LEU A 216 13.81 -1.11 12.90
C LEU A 216 13.63 -0.61 14.33
N PRO A 217 12.85 -1.29 15.18
CA PRO A 217 12.85 -0.99 16.60
C PRO A 217 14.29 -1.24 17.09
N THR A 218 15.01 -0.17 17.38
CA THR A 218 16.21 -0.27 18.20
C THR A 218 15.71 -0.61 19.60
N ASN A 219 15.97 -1.83 20.04
CA ASN A 219 15.83 -2.16 21.44
C ASN A 219 16.65 -1.14 22.26
N PRO A 220 16.09 -0.57 23.33
CA PRO A 220 16.82 0.30 24.21
C PRO A 220 17.98 -0.41 24.88
#